data_297d375be49d35afaf4d389023b8cd5e
#
_entry.id   297d375be49d35afaf4d389023b8cd5e
#
_cell.length_a   1.000
_cell.length_b   1.000
_cell.length_c   1.000
_cell.angle_alpha   90.00
_cell.angle_beta   90.00
_cell.angle_gamma   90.00
#
_symmetry.space_group_name_H-M   'P 1'
#
loop_
_entity.id
_entity.type
_entity.pdbx_description
1 polymer ?
#
loop_
_entity_poly.entity_id
_entity_poly.type
_entity_poly.pdbx_seq_one_letter_code
_entity_poly.pdbx_strand_id
1 'polypeptide(L)'
;MQPKIMLVDDREDNLMSMESVLEPDGYRFVKANSGRQVLKLLLTDFDFALILMDVQMPNLNGFETAALIYERERLRHIPIIFITANNYGEENLFKGYRAGAVDYIYKPVNPELLRVKVGVFVDLYRKSQRLIAQEQKLVAINRNLELEINERKASEEKVTELNKQLLENISRLEAANKDLDLFAFMASHDLQAPLRKIRMFSDRLLASSDNSFGKEGKMYLTRIQEVSKRMQDLINDILRFSKIAVEKQSFEEVDLNGVVEEALSEMEPVIREKNALVELDRLPVLPASTVLMGPLFSNLISNALKYSKKGENPRVRIRYEEGPIQTMGNGKESEVRYGRIYIEDNGIGFDQKYAEQIFDMFRRLHSNAEYEGTGIGLALCKKIVEMHHGFISALGRPGEGAIFIVSLPLSIPQKELIGKNDEISGQTTNN
;
A
#
# COMPACT_ATOMS: atom_id res chain seq x y z
N MET A 1 15.79 -45.99 5.88
CA MET A 1 15.66 -47.28 6.55
C MET A 1 16.54 -48.28 5.83
N GLN A 2 17.17 -49.22 6.58
CA GLN A 2 17.89 -50.36 5.96
C GLN A 2 16.86 -51.36 5.43
N PRO A 3 16.96 -51.79 4.15
CA PRO A 3 16.05 -52.80 3.61
C PRO A 3 16.15 -54.11 4.38
N LYS A 4 14.99 -54.71 4.69
CA LYS A 4 14.91 -56.00 5.35
C LYS A 4 14.82 -57.15 4.32
N ILE A 5 15.64 -58.15 4.47
CA ILE A 5 15.65 -59.33 3.65
C ILE A 5 15.35 -60.52 4.53
N MET A 6 14.41 -61.36 4.15
CA MET A 6 14.16 -62.62 4.85
C MET A 6 14.95 -63.78 4.19
N LEU A 7 15.75 -64.48 4.98
CA LEU A 7 16.50 -65.64 4.57
C LEU A 7 15.80 -66.89 5.10
N VAL A 8 15.48 -67.83 4.23
CA VAL A 8 14.69 -69.02 4.57
C VAL A 8 15.38 -70.27 4.07
N ASP A 9 15.87 -71.09 4.98
CA ASP A 9 16.50 -72.39 4.68
C ASP A 9 16.43 -73.27 5.97
N ASP A 10 16.19 -74.57 5.85
CA ASP A 10 16.10 -75.46 7.01
C ASP A 10 17.47 -75.74 7.67
N ARG A 11 18.56 -75.43 6.96
CA ARG A 11 19.96 -75.59 7.43
C ARG A 11 20.54 -74.23 7.82
N GLU A 12 20.97 -74.09 9.07
CA GLU A 12 21.55 -72.88 9.62
C GLU A 12 22.85 -72.47 8.89
N ASP A 13 23.66 -73.43 8.44
CA ASP A 13 24.89 -73.18 7.66
C ASP A 13 24.58 -72.42 6.34
N ASN A 14 23.48 -72.73 5.70
CA ASN A 14 23.06 -72.05 4.48
C ASN A 14 22.61 -70.64 4.77
N LEU A 15 21.87 -70.42 5.87
CA LEU A 15 21.44 -69.09 6.30
C LEU A 15 22.63 -68.19 6.61
N MET A 16 23.64 -68.72 7.33
CA MET A 16 24.87 -67.99 7.65
C MET A 16 25.69 -67.68 6.40
N SER A 17 25.75 -68.60 5.43
CA SER A 17 26.48 -68.41 4.17
C SER A 17 25.86 -67.29 3.34
N MET A 18 24.53 -67.26 3.21
CA MET A 18 23.79 -66.20 2.47
C MET A 18 23.95 -64.86 3.19
N GLU A 19 23.82 -64.84 4.49
CA GLU A 19 24.03 -63.60 5.27
C GLU A 19 25.46 -63.05 5.10
N SER A 20 26.50 -63.88 5.22
CA SER A 20 27.88 -63.44 5.05
C SER A 20 28.16 -62.84 3.66
N VAL A 21 27.55 -63.42 2.60
CA VAL A 21 27.69 -62.90 1.25
C VAL A 21 27.02 -61.53 1.09
N LEU A 22 25.89 -61.26 1.75
CA LEU A 22 25.08 -60.07 1.58
C LEU A 22 25.34 -59.01 2.67
N GLU A 23 26.02 -59.32 3.78
CA GLU A 23 26.30 -58.41 4.88
C GLU A 23 27.03 -57.13 4.44
N PRO A 24 28.02 -57.17 3.53
CA PRO A 24 28.72 -55.95 3.07
C PRO A 24 27.80 -54.92 2.44
N ASP A 25 26.62 -55.33 1.94
CA ASP A 25 25.68 -54.43 1.25
C ASP A 25 24.74 -53.68 2.22
N GLY A 26 24.88 -53.92 3.56
CA GLY A 26 24.21 -53.16 4.59
C GLY A 26 22.70 -53.43 4.72
N TYR A 27 22.29 -54.63 4.48
CA TYR A 27 20.88 -55.07 4.65
C TYR A 27 20.61 -55.54 6.06
N ARG A 28 19.35 -55.52 6.48
CA ARG A 28 18.89 -56.15 7.71
C ARG A 28 18.32 -57.53 7.42
N PHE A 29 18.84 -58.56 8.09
CA PHE A 29 18.40 -59.92 7.86
C PHE A 29 17.43 -60.40 8.91
N VAL A 30 16.40 -61.13 8.48
CA VAL A 30 15.50 -61.92 9.34
C VAL A 30 15.58 -63.38 8.88
N LYS A 31 15.97 -64.28 9.76
CA LYS A 31 16.15 -65.73 9.45
C LYS A 31 14.91 -66.51 9.82
N ALA A 32 14.57 -67.47 8.99
CA ALA A 32 13.55 -68.48 9.23
C ALA A 32 14.06 -69.85 8.82
N ASN A 33 13.84 -70.82 9.65
CA ASN A 33 14.30 -72.22 9.40
C ASN A 33 13.21 -73.14 8.86
N SER A 34 12.04 -72.63 8.53
CA SER A 34 10.91 -73.37 7.99
C SER A 34 9.84 -72.46 7.39
N GLY A 35 9.03 -72.99 6.42
CA GLY A 35 7.91 -72.24 5.87
C GLY A 35 6.88 -71.80 6.89
N ARG A 36 6.65 -72.61 7.98
CA ARG A 36 5.75 -72.22 9.07
C ARG A 36 6.28 -70.99 9.85
N GLN A 37 7.59 -70.88 10.07
CA GLN A 37 8.19 -69.74 10.72
C GLN A 37 8.09 -68.48 9.86
N VAL A 38 8.29 -68.59 8.54
CA VAL A 38 8.06 -67.51 7.58
C VAL A 38 6.64 -66.97 7.72
N LEU A 39 5.64 -67.83 7.65
CA LEU A 39 4.24 -67.41 7.76
C LEU A 39 3.91 -66.73 9.09
N LYS A 40 4.54 -67.20 10.19
CA LYS A 40 4.41 -66.59 11.55
C LYS A 40 5.03 -65.21 11.59
N LEU A 41 6.23 -65.02 11.05
CA LEU A 41 6.94 -63.72 11.02
C LEU A 41 6.16 -62.69 10.19
N LEU A 42 5.61 -63.11 9.05
CA LEU A 42 4.83 -62.26 8.16
C LEU A 42 3.45 -61.84 8.74
N LEU A 43 3.00 -62.41 9.85
CA LEU A 43 1.82 -61.96 10.56
C LEU A 43 2.07 -60.64 11.32
N THR A 44 3.30 -60.43 11.79
CA THR A 44 3.66 -59.30 12.61
C THR A 44 4.51 -58.26 11.89
N ASP A 45 5.29 -58.68 10.91
CA ASP A 45 6.17 -57.82 10.11
C ASP A 45 6.06 -58.17 8.63
N PHE A 46 5.59 -57.29 7.81
CA PHE A 46 5.37 -57.47 6.37
C PHE A 46 6.18 -56.50 5.49
N ASP A 47 7.05 -55.68 6.11
CA ASP A 47 7.88 -54.71 5.40
C ASP A 47 9.25 -55.32 5.04
N PHE A 48 9.24 -56.19 4.04
CA PHE A 48 10.42 -56.83 3.49
C PHE A 48 10.68 -56.42 2.05
N ALA A 49 11.95 -56.14 1.72
CA ALA A 49 12.38 -55.82 0.37
C ALA A 49 12.42 -57.11 -0.52
N LEU A 50 12.68 -58.26 0.08
CA LEU A 50 12.87 -59.52 -0.61
C LEU A 50 12.82 -60.69 0.39
N ILE A 51 12.35 -61.86 -0.09
CA ILE A 51 12.48 -63.15 0.60
C ILE A 51 13.37 -64.07 -0.27
N LEU A 52 14.47 -64.57 0.28
CA LEU A 52 15.27 -65.63 -0.30
C LEU A 52 14.82 -66.95 0.33
N MET A 53 14.30 -67.87 -0.46
CA MET A 53 13.62 -69.05 0.06
C MET A 53 14.18 -70.34 -0.55
N ASP A 54 14.67 -71.23 0.28
CA ASP A 54 14.98 -72.59 -0.17
C ASP A 54 13.69 -73.33 -0.59
N VAL A 55 13.78 -74.05 -1.69
CA VAL A 55 12.67 -74.85 -2.19
C VAL A 55 12.53 -76.16 -1.39
N GLN A 56 13.65 -76.77 -0.99
CA GLN A 56 13.64 -78.10 -0.35
C GLN A 56 13.67 -77.95 1.18
N MET A 57 12.51 -77.79 1.77
CA MET A 57 12.34 -77.72 3.21
C MET A 57 11.40 -78.80 3.73
N PRO A 58 11.62 -79.37 4.93
CA PRO A 58 10.72 -80.40 5.49
C PRO A 58 9.35 -79.83 5.86
N ASN A 59 8.29 -80.68 5.75
CA ASN A 59 6.91 -80.36 6.11
C ASN A 59 6.17 -79.37 5.19
N LEU A 60 6.73 -78.16 4.96
CA LEU A 60 6.17 -77.20 4.05
C LEU A 60 7.32 -76.69 3.18
N ASN A 61 7.30 -77.01 1.92
CA ASN A 61 8.34 -76.65 0.95
C ASN A 61 8.22 -75.19 0.53
N GLY A 62 9.28 -74.63 -0.14
CA GLY A 62 9.32 -73.23 -0.54
C GLY A 62 8.17 -72.81 -1.45
N PHE A 63 7.76 -73.67 -2.41
CA PHE A 63 6.65 -73.38 -3.32
C PHE A 63 5.31 -73.26 -2.57
N GLU A 64 5.04 -74.24 -1.69
CA GLU A 64 3.83 -74.24 -0.86
C GLU A 64 3.79 -73.00 0.07
N THR A 65 4.92 -72.64 0.63
CA THR A 65 5.06 -71.47 1.49
C THR A 65 4.75 -70.20 0.69
N ALA A 66 5.32 -70.05 -0.52
CA ALA A 66 5.09 -68.89 -1.39
C ALA A 66 3.63 -68.81 -1.81
N ALA A 67 2.99 -69.91 -2.17
CA ALA A 67 1.57 -69.91 -2.50
C ALA A 67 0.71 -69.34 -1.37
N LEU A 68 0.96 -69.77 -0.12
CA LEU A 68 0.26 -69.25 1.07
C LEU A 68 0.57 -67.77 1.38
N ILE A 69 1.76 -67.28 1.02
CA ILE A 69 2.10 -65.85 1.12
C ILE A 69 1.29 -65.08 0.10
N TYR A 70 1.27 -65.50 -1.16
CA TYR A 70 0.59 -64.76 -2.22
C TYR A 70 -0.95 -64.88 -2.19
N GLU A 71 -1.53 -65.84 -1.47
CA GLU A 71 -2.96 -65.84 -1.15
C GLU A 71 -3.39 -64.62 -0.33
N ARG A 72 -2.46 -64.02 0.43
CA ARG A 72 -2.72 -62.84 1.25
C ARG A 72 -2.42 -61.56 0.49
N GLU A 73 -3.41 -60.77 0.17
CA GLU A 73 -3.29 -59.54 -0.60
C GLU A 73 -2.18 -58.57 -0.09
N ARG A 74 -2.05 -58.46 1.21
CA ARG A 74 -1.02 -57.60 1.85
C ARG A 74 0.41 -58.04 1.63
N LEU A 75 0.65 -59.29 1.27
CA LEU A 75 1.99 -59.87 1.13
C LEU A 75 2.39 -60.09 -0.34
N ARG A 76 1.47 -59.94 -1.28
CA ARG A 76 1.71 -60.16 -2.72
C ARG A 76 2.78 -59.28 -3.33
N HIS A 77 3.08 -58.14 -2.70
CA HIS A 77 4.08 -57.20 -3.17
C HIS A 77 5.51 -57.59 -2.80
N ILE A 78 5.70 -58.56 -1.87
CA ILE A 78 7.03 -58.98 -1.42
C ILE A 78 7.59 -59.98 -2.44
N PRO A 79 8.68 -59.63 -3.16
CA PRO A 79 9.27 -60.55 -4.13
C PRO A 79 9.92 -61.72 -3.42
N ILE A 80 9.80 -62.91 -4.04
CA ILE A 80 10.43 -64.15 -3.55
C ILE A 80 11.38 -64.66 -4.62
N ILE A 81 12.68 -64.84 -4.22
CA ILE A 81 13.66 -65.54 -5.04
C ILE A 81 13.85 -66.94 -4.45
N PHE A 82 13.62 -67.96 -5.25
CA PHE A 82 13.86 -69.33 -4.82
C PHE A 82 15.32 -69.76 -4.99
N ILE A 83 15.81 -70.51 -4.02
CA ILE A 83 17.12 -71.19 -4.07
C ILE A 83 16.87 -72.67 -4.24
N THR A 84 17.37 -73.25 -5.30
CA THR A 84 17.01 -74.63 -5.67
C THR A 84 18.18 -75.44 -6.21
N ALA A 85 18.11 -76.78 -6.13
CA ALA A 85 19.08 -77.67 -6.76
C ALA A 85 18.84 -77.78 -8.27
N ASN A 86 19.89 -78.04 -9.07
CA ASN A 86 19.89 -78.01 -10.53
C ASN A 86 19.05 -79.17 -11.22
N ASN A 87 18.41 -80.06 -10.45
CA ASN A 87 17.68 -81.18 -10.95
C ASN A 87 16.17 -81.05 -11.08
N TYR A 88 15.65 -79.82 -10.90
CA TYR A 88 14.22 -79.54 -11.09
C TYR A 88 13.93 -79.25 -12.57
N GLY A 89 13.27 -80.15 -13.27
CA GLY A 89 12.87 -80.01 -14.69
C GLY A 89 12.01 -78.75 -14.91
N GLU A 90 11.92 -78.31 -16.18
CA GLU A 90 11.18 -77.06 -16.60
C GLU A 90 9.75 -76.97 -16.05
N GLU A 91 9.06 -78.09 -15.81
CA GLU A 91 7.70 -78.09 -15.25
C GLU A 91 7.62 -77.54 -13.83
N ASN A 92 8.66 -77.70 -13.02
CA ASN A 92 8.67 -77.15 -11.65
C ASN A 92 9.05 -75.63 -11.59
N LEU A 93 9.82 -75.17 -12.57
CA LEU A 93 10.05 -73.78 -12.80
C LEU A 93 8.75 -73.04 -13.12
N PHE A 94 7.92 -73.57 -14.00
CA PHE A 94 6.61 -72.98 -14.30
C PHE A 94 5.65 -72.98 -13.10
N LYS A 95 5.71 -74.00 -12.23
CA LYS A 95 4.92 -74.03 -10.99
C LYS A 95 5.31 -72.85 -10.04
N GLY A 96 6.61 -72.54 -9.90
CA GLY A 96 7.08 -71.46 -9.07
C GLY A 96 6.73 -70.07 -9.61
N TYR A 97 6.84 -69.83 -10.92
CA TYR A 97 6.35 -68.59 -11.53
C TYR A 97 4.83 -68.40 -11.35
N ARG A 98 4.04 -69.55 -11.49
CA ARG A 98 2.59 -69.50 -11.17
C ARG A 98 2.31 -69.28 -9.70
N ALA A 99 3.21 -69.61 -8.79
CA ALA A 99 3.12 -69.38 -7.39
C ALA A 99 3.60 -67.95 -7.01
N GLY A 100 3.96 -67.13 -8.02
CA GLY A 100 4.32 -65.73 -7.80
C GLY A 100 5.81 -65.43 -7.58
N ALA A 101 6.68 -66.43 -7.79
CA ALA A 101 8.13 -66.20 -7.72
C ALA A 101 8.59 -65.26 -8.80
N VAL A 102 9.51 -64.37 -8.45
CA VAL A 102 10.07 -63.40 -9.39
C VAL A 102 11.38 -63.88 -10.02
N ASP A 103 12.11 -64.84 -9.35
CA ASP A 103 13.40 -65.34 -9.86
C ASP A 103 13.88 -66.59 -9.14
N TYR A 104 14.98 -67.24 -9.65
CA TYR A 104 15.61 -68.46 -9.12
C TYR A 104 17.12 -68.32 -9.05
N ILE A 105 17.72 -68.95 -8.05
CA ILE A 105 19.18 -69.15 -7.90
C ILE A 105 19.45 -70.62 -7.71
N TYR A 106 20.34 -71.17 -8.51
CA TYR A 106 20.71 -72.57 -8.44
C TYR A 106 21.82 -72.83 -7.43
N LYS A 107 21.70 -73.92 -6.66
CA LYS A 107 22.76 -74.39 -5.78
C LYS A 107 23.79 -75.18 -6.63
N PRO A 108 25.14 -74.97 -6.42
CA PRO A 108 25.76 -74.14 -5.42
C PRO A 108 25.55 -72.62 -5.73
N VAL A 109 25.20 -71.86 -4.69
CA VAL A 109 24.91 -70.45 -4.85
C VAL A 109 26.18 -69.69 -5.21
N ASN A 110 26.18 -69.03 -6.37
CA ASN A 110 27.27 -68.14 -6.75
C ASN A 110 27.10 -66.80 -5.99
N PRO A 111 28.12 -66.37 -5.20
CA PRO A 111 28.03 -65.17 -4.38
C PRO A 111 27.78 -63.87 -5.19
N GLU A 112 28.41 -63.71 -6.36
CA GLU A 112 28.22 -62.53 -7.23
C GLU A 112 26.81 -62.46 -7.81
N LEU A 113 26.29 -63.58 -8.30
CA LEU A 113 24.94 -63.68 -8.83
C LEU A 113 23.89 -63.39 -7.75
N LEU A 114 24.08 -63.90 -6.53
CA LEU A 114 23.21 -63.63 -5.41
C LEU A 114 23.14 -62.14 -5.11
N ARG A 115 24.29 -61.48 -5.01
CA ARG A 115 24.38 -60.02 -4.74
C ARG A 115 23.71 -59.19 -5.84
N VAL A 116 23.97 -59.51 -7.11
CA VAL A 116 23.36 -58.81 -8.26
C VAL A 116 21.83 -58.93 -8.22
N LYS A 117 21.30 -60.17 -8.08
CA LYS A 117 19.86 -60.40 -8.05
C LYS A 117 19.19 -59.71 -6.85
N VAL A 118 19.76 -59.81 -5.65
CA VAL A 118 19.24 -59.14 -4.45
C VAL A 118 19.29 -57.63 -4.60
N GLY A 119 20.37 -57.08 -5.14
CA GLY A 119 20.53 -55.64 -5.39
C GLY A 119 19.43 -55.04 -6.24
N VAL A 120 19.04 -55.74 -7.33
CA VAL A 120 17.95 -55.30 -8.21
C VAL A 120 16.62 -55.12 -7.42
N PHE A 121 16.23 -56.13 -6.62
CA PHE A 121 14.98 -56.06 -5.86
C PHE A 121 15.01 -55.06 -4.72
N VAL A 122 16.14 -54.91 -4.07
CA VAL A 122 16.35 -53.89 -3.03
C VAL A 122 16.27 -52.48 -3.61
N ASP A 123 16.80 -52.26 -4.81
CA ASP A 123 16.70 -50.96 -5.50
C ASP A 123 15.26 -50.67 -5.94
N LEU A 124 14.53 -51.67 -6.41
CA LEU A 124 13.09 -51.52 -6.70
C LEU A 124 12.29 -51.17 -5.46
N TYR A 125 12.55 -51.85 -4.35
CA TYR A 125 11.93 -51.56 -3.05
C TYR A 125 12.22 -50.11 -2.61
N ARG A 126 13.50 -49.66 -2.67
CA ARG A 126 13.90 -48.29 -2.32
C ARG A 126 13.20 -47.24 -3.19
N LYS A 127 13.08 -47.50 -4.51
CA LYS A 127 12.36 -46.63 -5.45
C LYS A 127 10.88 -46.54 -5.10
N SER A 128 10.24 -47.72 -4.85
CA SER A 128 8.83 -47.78 -4.44
C SER A 128 8.57 -46.97 -3.16
N GLN A 129 9.39 -47.13 -2.12
CA GLN A 129 9.26 -46.40 -0.88
C GLN A 129 9.44 -44.86 -1.05
N ARG A 130 10.35 -44.44 -1.94
CA ARG A 130 10.53 -43.03 -2.29
C ARG A 130 9.29 -42.48 -2.99
N LEU A 131 8.73 -43.23 -3.94
CA LEU A 131 7.51 -42.80 -4.66
C LEU A 131 6.34 -42.62 -3.70
N ILE A 132 6.10 -43.58 -2.80
CA ILE A 132 5.04 -43.48 -1.79
C ILE A 132 5.23 -42.25 -0.90
N ALA A 133 6.46 -41.97 -0.43
CA ALA A 133 6.75 -40.83 0.39
C ALA A 133 6.56 -39.48 -0.39
N GLN A 134 6.91 -39.46 -1.68
CA GLN A 134 6.69 -38.28 -2.54
C GLN A 134 5.21 -38.05 -2.78
N GLU A 135 4.43 -39.10 -3.04
CA GLU A 135 2.98 -39.03 -3.23
C GLU A 135 2.29 -38.45 -2.00
N GLN A 136 2.63 -38.97 -0.80
CA GLN A 136 2.09 -38.43 0.46
C GLN A 136 2.42 -36.94 0.67
N LYS A 137 3.67 -36.57 0.33
CA LYS A 137 4.09 -35.16 0.40
C LYS A 137 3.31 -34.28 -0.58
N LEU A 138 3.11 -34.73 -1.81
CA LEU A 138 2.35 -33.99 -2.82
C LEU A 138 0.89 -33.80 -2.40
N VAL A 139 0.25 -34.84 -1.86
CA VAL A 139 -1.13 -34.76 -1.36
C VAL A 139 -1.23 -33.71 -0.24
N ALA A 140 -0.27 -33.69 0.70
CA ALA A 140 -0.25 -32.69 1.77
C ALA A 140 -0.05 -31.26 1.25
N ILE A 141 0.86 -31.07 0.28
CA ILE A 141 1.09 -29.75 -0.35
C ILE A 141 -0.16 -29.28 -1.09
N ASN A 142 -0.77 -30.15 -1.89
CA ASN A 142 -1.98 -29.80 -2.65
C ASN A 142 -3.11 -29.36 -1.73
N ARG A 143 -3.31 -30.04 -0.61
CA ARG A 143 -4.33 -29.66 0.38
C ARG A 143 -4.06 -28.26 0.97
N ASN A 144 -2.80 -27.96 1.29
CA ASN A 144 -2.44 -26.64 1.81
C ASN A 144 -2.64 -25.53 0.76
N LEU A 145 -2.26 -25.81 -0.50
CA LEU A 145 -2.47 -24.87 -1.60
C LEU A 145 -3.96 -24.58 -1.84
N GLU A 146 -4.82 -25.58 -1.75
CA GLU A 146 -6.27 -25.39 -1.87
C GLU A 146 -6.83 -24.45 -0.78
N LEU A 147 -6.36 -24.62 0.46
CA LEU A 147 -6.74 -23.71 1.56
C LEU A 147 -6.27 -22.28 1.31
N GLU A 148 -5.01 -22.11 0.92
CA GLU A 148 -4.44 -20.79 0.61
C GLU A 148 -5.16 -20.09 -0.55
N ILE A 149 -5.50 -20.84 -1.62
CA ILE A 149 -6.27 -20.31 -2.76
C ILE A 149 -7.65 -19.82 -2.31
N ASN A 150 -8.34 -20.57 -1.45
CA ASN A 150 -9.65 -20.18 -0.96
C ASN A 150 -9.58 -18.91 -0.07
N GLU A 151 -8.59 -18.83 0.82
CA GLU A 151 -8.37 -17.63 1.65
C GLU A 151 -8.05 -16.40 0.79
N ARG A 152 -7.21 -16.58 -0.24
CA ARG A 152 -6.86 -15.51 -1.17
C ARG A 152 -8.07 -15.02 -1.96
N LYS A 153 -8.90 -15.92 -2.48
CA LYS A 153 -10.14 -15.54 -3.18
C LYS A 153 -11.07 -14.73 -2.30
N ALA A 154 -11.32 -15.18 -1.07
CA ALA A 154 -12.15 -14.45 -0.11
C ALA A 154 -11.59 -13.05 0.20
N SER A 155 -10.26 -12.91 0.31
CA SER A 155 -9.60 -11.62 0.48
C SER A 155 -9.75 -10.71 -0.75
N GLU A 156 -9.59 -11.24 -1.97
CA GLU A 156 -9.78 -10.49 -3.22
C GLU A 156 -11.22 -9.99 -3.39
N GLU A 157 -12.22 -10.81 -3.05
CA GLU A 157 -13.63 -10.41 -3.06
C GLU A 157 -13.88 -9.27 -2.07
N LYS A 158 -13.32 -9.35 -0.87
CA LYS A 158 -13.44 -8.30 0.14
C LYS A 158 -12.80 -6.99 -0.29
N VAL A 159 -11.61 -7.04 -0.92
CA VAL A 159 -10.94 -5.85 -1.48
C VAL A 159 -11.77 -5.22 -2.58
N THR A 160 -12.36 -6.02 -3.45
CA THR A 160 -13.23 -5.54 -4.54
C THR A 160 -14.48 -4.82 -3.98
N GLU A 161 -15.13 -5.40 -2.97
CA GLU A 161 -16.29 -4.77 -2.33
C GLU A 161 -15.93 -3.48 -1.60
N LEU A 162 -14.79 -3.44 -0.86
CA LEU A 162 -14.31 -2.23 -0.20
C LEU A 162 -13.98 -1.11 -1.21
N ASN A 163 -13.37 -1.44 -2.34
CA ASN A 163 -13.08 -0.47 -3.40
C ASN A 163 -14.36 0.11 -4.00
N LYS A 164 -15.39 -0.72 -4.20
CA LYS A 164 -16.70 -0.23 -4.65
C LYS A 164 -17.32 0.75 -3.66
N GLN A 165 -17.34 0.40 -2.36
CA GLN A 165 -17.86 1.29 -1.32
C GLN A 165 -17.06 2.60 -1.22
N LEU A 166 -15.74 2.53 -1.40
CA LEU A 166 -14.89 3.71 -1.41
C LEU A 166 -15.24 4.66 -2.56
N LEU A 167 -15.42 4.13 -3.77
CA LEU A 167 -15.80 4.93 -4.94
C LEU A 167 -17.19 5.57 -4.77
N GLU A 168 -18.16 4.83 -4.21
CA GLU A 168 -19.49 5.38 -3.90
C GLU A 168 -19.41 6.52 -2.87
N ASN A 169 -18.60 6.38 -1.83
CA ASN A 169 -18.41 7.41 -0.82
C ASN A 169 -17.71 8.66 -1.40
N ILE A 170 -16.68 8.47 -2.25
CA ILE A 170 -16.03 9.57 -2.95
C ILE A 170 -17.06 10.35 -3.79
N SER A 171 -17.86 9.66 -4.59
CA SER A 171 -18.88 10.30 -5.42
C SER A 171 -19.92 11.06 -4.59
N ARG A 172 -20.35 10.52 -3.44
CA ARG A 172 -21.27 11.21 -2.54
C ARG A 172 -20.65 12.46 -1.91
N LEU A 173 -19.37 12.37 -1.51
CA LEU A 173 -18.64 13.53 -0.95
C LEU A 173 -18.44 14.62 -1.99
N GLU A 174 -18.10 14.27 -3.23
CA GLU A 174 -17.97 15.22 -4.34
C GLU A 174 -19.31 15.92 -4.65
N ALA A 175 -20.42 15.17 -4.66
CA ALA A 175 -21.75 15.74 -4.87
C ALA A 175 -22.12 16.70 -3.73
N ALA A 176 -21.94 16.31 -2.48
CA ALA A 176 -22.23 17.15 -1.31
C ALA A 176 -21.34 18.42 -1.27
N ASN A 177 -20.07 18.30 -1.66
CA ASN A 177 -19.18 19.45 -1.76
C ASN A 177 -19.63 20.43 -2.83
N LYS A 178 -20.04 19.92 -4.01
CA LYS A 178 -20.59 20.75 -5.10
C LYS A 178 -21.89 21.46 -4.68
N ASP A 179 -22.77 20.77 -3.96
CA ASP A 179 -24.02 21.36 -3.45
C ASP A 179 -23.73 22.45 -2.44
N LEU A 180 -22.73 22.27 -1.57
CA LEU A 180 -22.29 23.28 -0.61
C LEU A 180 -21.74 24.54 -1.31
N ASP A 181 -20.94 24.34 -2.37
CA ASP A 181 -20.41 25.44 -3.17
C ASP A 181 -21.52 26.24 -3.88
N LEU A 182 -22.48 25.54 -4.48
CA LEU A 182 -23.66 26.16 -5.09
C LEU A 182 -24.51 26.94 -4.06
N PHE A 183 -24.71 26.34 -2.87
CA PHE A 183 -25.43 27.02 -1.79
C PHE A 183 -24.70 28.30 -1.33
N ALA A 184 -23.37 28.22 -1.11
CA ALA A 184 -22.56 29.37 -0.75
C ALA A 184 -22.63 30.49 -1.81
N PHE A 185 -22.57 30.11 -3.09
CA PHE A 185 -22.72 31.06 -4.20
C PHE A 185 -24.09 31.74 -4.23
N MET A 186 -25.19 30.98 -4.16
CA MET A 186 -26.56 31.49 -4.17
C MET A 186 -26.83 32.38 -2.95
N ALA A 187 -26.51 31.90 -1.75
CA ALA A 187 -26.70 32.67 -0.51
C ALA A 187 -25.93 33.99 -0.54
N SER A 188 -24.71 33.98 -1.05
CA SER A 188 -23.88 35.17 -1.17
C SER A 188 -24.47 36.19 -2.16
N HIS A 189 -24.97 35.74 -3.32
CA HIS A 189 -25.62 36.60 -4.31
C HIS A 189 -26.87 37.26 -3.72
N ASP A 190 -27.71 36.49 -3.01
CA ASP A 190 -28.98 36.98 -2.46
C ASP A 190 -28.78 37.92 -1.27
N LEU A 191 -27.66 37.79 -0.53
CA LEU A 191 -27.28 38.71 0.53
C LEU A 191 -26.65 40.03 0.04
N GLN A 192 -26.00 40.01 -1.12
CA GLN A 192 -25.36 41.23 -1.70
C GLN A 192 -26.36 42.30 -2.08
N ALA A 193 -27.53 41.88 -2.66
CA ALA A 193 -28.52 42.80 -3.19
C ALA A 193 -29.16 43.70 -2.07
N PRO A 194 -29.65 43.16 -0.93
CA PRO A 194 -30.21 43.94 0.16
C PRO A 194 -29.14 44.81 0.84
N LEU A 195 -27.91 44.33 1.00
CA LEU A 195 -26.81 45.13 1.57
C LEU A 195 -26.47 46.34 0.70
N ARG A 196 -26.43 46.17 -0.62
CA ARG A 196 -26.21 47.25 -1.56
C ARG A 196 -27.31 48.35 -1.43
N LYS A 197 -28.58 47.92 -1.24
CA LYS A 197 -29.71 48.86 -1.00
C LYS A 197 -29.56 49.59 0.33
N ILE A 198 -29.21 48.91 1.43
CA ILE A 198 -28.97 49.52 2.73
C ILE A 198 -27.89 50.57 2.62
N ARG A 199 -26.75 50.25 2.00
CA ARG A 199 -25.67 51.20 1.77
C ARG A 199 -26.11 52.40 0.94
N MET A 200 -26.78 52.17 -0.18
CA MET A 200 -27.29 53.25 -1.06
C MET A 200 -28.25 54.19 -0.33
N PHE A 201 -29.17 53.67 0.51
CA PHE A 201 -30.06 54.51 1.28
C PHE A 201 -29.35 55.25 2.40
N SER A 202 -28.37 54.65 3.08
CA SER A 202 -27.55 55.32 4.08
C SER A 202 -26.70 56.43 3.45
N ASP A 203 -26.12 56.20 2.25
CA ASP A 203 -25.37 57.21 1.48
C ASP A 203 -26.25 58.42 1.12
N ARG A 204 -27.49 58.16 0.63
CA ARG A 204 -28.45 59.22 0.32
C ARG A 204 -28.89 60.02 1.50
N LEU A 205 -29.09 59.36 2.66
CA LEU A 205 -29.47 60.06 3.88
C LEU A 205 -28.33 60.95 4.41
N LEU A 206 -27.06 60.47 4.31
CA LEU A 206 -25.92 61.32 4.70
C LEU A 206 -25.63 62.47 3.74
N ALA A 207 -25.92 62.31 2.44
CA ALA A 207 -25.74 63.31 1.40
C ALA A 207 -26.87 64.34 1.36
N SER A 208 -28.05 64.08 1.98
CA SER A 208 -29.15 65.04 2.01
C SER A 208 -28.76 66.22 2.88
N SER A 209 -28.86 67.44 2.28
CA SER A 209 -28.45 68.70 2.88
C SER A 209 -29.35 69.19 4.04
N ASP A 210 -30.43 68.43 4.30
CA ASP A 210 -31.33 68.76 5.39
C ASP A 210 -30.77 68.32 6.74
N ASN A 211 -30.31 69.28 7.53
CA ASN A 211 -29.61 69.13 8.80
C ASN A 211 -30.50 68.52 9.94
N SER A 212 -31.54 67.81 9.60
CA SER A 212 -32.49 67.24 10.55
C SER A 212 -31.97 66.04 11.37
N PHE A 213 -30.82 65.43 10.98
CA PHE A 213 -30.18 64.43 11.79
C PHE A 213 -29.17 65.06 12.77
N GLY A 214 -29.43 65.04 14.05
CA GLY A 214 -28.46 65.41 15.06
C GLY A 214 -27.17 64.59 14.98
N LYS A 215 -26.13 64.98 15.72
CA LYS A 215 -24.82 64.27 15.74
C LYS A 215 -24.93 62.75 15.92
N GLU A 216 -25.90 62.31 16.73
CA GLU A 216 -26.17 60.88 16.98
C GLU A 216 -26.73 60.17 15.76
N GLY A 217 -27.65 60.81 15.00
CA GLY A 217 -28.20 60.22 13.78
C GLY A 217 -27.14 59.98 12.69
N LYS A 218 -26.23 60.95 12.50
CA LYS A 218 -25.07 60.82 11.60
C LYS A 218 -24.15 59.66 12.04
N MET A 219 -23.89 59.56 13.33
CA MET A 219 -23.08 58.48 13.88
C MET A 219 -23.70 57.09 13.63
N TYR A 220 -25.03 56.94 13.81
CA TYR A 220 -25.71 55.65 13.52
C TYR A 220 -25.69 55.32 12.02
N LEU A 221 -25.88 56.30 11.14
CA LEU A 221 -25.81 56.08 9.69
C LEU A 221 -24.42 55.65 9.23
N THR A 222 -23.36 56.30 9.76
CA THR A 222 -21.96 55.89 9.50
C THR A 222 -21.71 54.47 9.97
N ARG A 223 -22.20 54.06 11.16
CA ARG A 223 -22.08 52.69 11.64
C ARG A 223 -22.83 51.67 10.75
N ILE A 224 -24.02 52.02 10.25
CA ILE A 224 -24.78 51.16 9.32
C ILE A 224 -23.97 50.99 8.02
N GLN A 225 -23.35 52.04 7.49
CA GLN A 225 -22.50 51.94 6.31
C GLN A 225 -21.30 51.05 6.53
N GLU A 226 -20.59 51.20 7.65
CA GLU A 226 -19.44 50.37 8.02
C GLU A 226 -19.81 48.88 8.14
N VAL A 227 -20.92 48.58 8.84
CA VAL A 227 -21.42 47.19 8.99
C VAL A 227 -21.85 46.61 7.65
N SER A 228 -22.57 47.39 6.83
CA SER A 228 -23.02 46.94 5.51
C SER A 228 -21.85 46.66 4.56
N LYS A 229 -20.81 47.53 4.55
CA LYS A 229 -19.57 47.35 3.81
C LYS A 229 -18.87 46.06 4.23
N ARG A 230 -18.73 45.87 5.53
CA ARG A 230 -18.10 44.68 6.08
C ARG A 230 -18.82 43.38 5.72
N MET A 231 -20.18 43.35 5.72
CA MET A 231 -20.95 42.21 5.27
C MET A 231 -20.73 41.96 3.77
N GLN A 232 -20.63 43.00 2.96
CA GLN A 232 -20.31 42.87 1.53
C GLN A 232 -18.93 42.23 1.32
N ASP A 233 -17.91 42.68 2.09
CA ASP A 233 -16.54 42.14 2.01
C ASP A 233 -16.49 40.67 2.44
N LEU A 234 -17.20 40.31 3.53
CA LEU A 234 -17.35 38.92 3.97
C LEU A 234 -17.96 38.03 2.90
N ILE A 235 -19.05 38.46 2.27
CA ILE A 235 -19.72 37.73 1.20
C ILE A 235 -18.79 37.56 0.00
N ASN A 236 -18.05 38.60 -0.38
CA ASN A 236 -17.12 38.56 -1.48
C ASN A 236 -15.98 37.55 -1.20
N ASP A 237 -15.47 37.51 0.03
CA ASP A 237 -14.42 36.59 0.45
C ASP A 237 -14.91 35.13 0.46
N ILE A 238 -16.14 34.88 0.93
CA ILE A 238 -16.77 33.53 0.85
C ILE A 238 -16.92 33.08 -0.60
N LEU A 239 -17.39 33.98 -1.49
CA LEU A 239 -17.51 33.69 -2.92
C LEU A 239 -16.16 33.37 -3.59
N ARG A 240 -15.12 34.14 -3.24
CA ARG A 240 -13.77 33.88 -3.74
C ARG A 240 -13.25 32.51 -3.25
N PHE A 241 -13.46 32.21 -1.98
CA PHE A 241 -13.07 30.92 -1.40
C PHE A 241 -13.78 29.72 -2.07
N SER A 242 -15.09 29.85 -2.33
CA SER A 242 -15.90 28.84 -3.02
C SER A 242 -15.47 28.64 -4.48
N LYS A 243 -15.27 29.74 -5.25
CA LYS A 243 -14.86 29.64 -6.66
C LYS A 243 -13.51 28.95 -6.86
N ILE A 244 -12.55 29.17 -5.97
CA ILE A 244 -11.24 28.53 -6.04
C ILE A 244 -11.36 27.01 -5.98
N ALA A 245 -12.35 26.47 -5.28
CA ALA A 245 -12.56 25.02 -5.14
C ALA A 245 -13.11 24.34 -6.42
N VAL A 246 -13.76 25.08 -7.32
CA VAL A 246 -14.54 24.54 -8.46
C VAL A 246 -13.80 24.64 -9.80
N GLU A 247 -12.93 25.60 -9.98
CA GLU A 247 -12.26 25.83 -11.26
C GLU A 247 -11.06 24.86 -11.44
N LYS A 248 -11.07 24.07 -12.55
CA LYS A 248 -9.87 23.34 -13.00
C LYS A 248 -8.78 24.36 -13.35
N GLN A 249 -7.83 24.52 -12.46
CA GLN A 249 -6.74 25.45 -12.64
C GLN A 249 -5.73 24.92 -13.67
N SER A 250 -5.38 25.73 -14.65
CA SER A 250 -4.20 25.48 -15.49
C SER A 250 -2.97 26.07 -14.82
N PHE A 251 -1.99 25.22 -14.56
CA PHE A 251 -0.68 25.68 -14.08
C PHE A 251 0.18 26.10 -15.27
N GLU A 252 0.81 27.24 -15.15
CA GLU A 252 1.76 27.78 -16.14
C GLU A 252 3.00 28.33 -15.42
N GLU A 253 4.07 28.56 -16.16
CA GLU A 253 5.29 29.18 -15.59
C GLU A 253 5.00 30.65 -15.24
N VAL A 254 4.88 30.92 -13.94
CA VAL A 254 4.55 32.24 -13.40
C VAL A 254 5.81 32.88 -12.80
N ASP A 255 6.15 34.09 -13.27
CA ASP A 255 7.16 34.94 -12.65
C ASP A 255 6.58 35.61 -11.41
N LEU A 256 6.96 35.12 -10.22
CA LEU A 256 6.48 35.66 -8.96
C LEU A 256 6.97 37.10 -8.68
N ASN A 257 8.04 37.57 -9.32
CA ASN A 257 8.47 38.96 -9.19
C ASN A 257 7.38 39.90 -9.71
N GLY A 258 6.87 39.66 -10.93
CA GLY A 258 5.81 40.47 -11.51
C GLY A 258 4.51 40.45 -10.68
N VAL A 259 4.13 39.26 -10.14
CA VAL A 259 2.94 39.14 -9.28
C VAL A 259 3.07 39.95 -7.98
N VAL A 260 4.23 39.91 -7.33
CA VAL A 260 4.45 40.63 -6.08
C VAL A 260 4.58 42.14 -6.33
N GLU A 261 5.22 42.55 -7.44
CA GLU A 261 5.32 43.97 -7.83
C GLU A 261 3.93 44.57 -8.13
N GLU A 262 3.05 43.81 -8.80
CA GLU A 262 1.66 44.24 -9.02
C GLU A 262 0.90 44.40 -7.70
N ALA A 263 1.01 43.42 -6.78
CA ALA A 263 0.39 43.50 -5.45
C ALA A 263 0.92 44.67 -4.64
N LEU A 264 2.19 44.98 -4.71
CA LEU A 264 2.80 46.16 -4.04
C LEU A 264 2.32 47.47 -4.67
N SER A 265 2.17 47.53 -5.98
CA SER A 265 1.64 48.69 -6.71
C SER A 265 0.21 49.01 -6.30
N GLU A 266 -0.65 48.02 -6.15
CA GLU A 266 -2.01 48.19 -5.64
C GLU A 266 -2.03 48.79 -4.19
N MET A 267 -1.04 48.46 -3.40
CA MET A 267 -0.93 48.91 -2.00
C MET A 267 -0.07 50.17 -1.82
N GLU A 268 0.45 50.76 -2.90
CA GLU A 268 1.29 51.94 -2.86
C GLU A 268 0.71 53.12 -2.01
N PRO A 269 -0.60 53.42 -2.06
CA PRO A 269 -1.19 54.47 -1.22
C PRO A 269 -1.02 54.16 0.27
N VAL A 270 -1.24 52.93 0.69
CA VAL A 270 -1.11 52.52 2.10
C VAL A 270 0.36 52.49 2.55
N ILE A 271 1.25 52.04 1.66
CA ILE A 271 2.70 52.02 1.90
C ILE A 271 3.22 53.43 2.13
N ARG A 272 2.80 54.41 1.31
CA ARG A 272 3.16 55.83 1.45
C ARG A 272 2.56 56.45 2.70
N GLU A 273 1.27 56.22 2.98
CA GLU A 273 0.59 56.74 4.16
C GLU A 273 1.26 56.31 5.46
N LYS A 274 1.65 55.04 5.55
CA LYS A 274 2.30 54.45 6.72
C LYS A 274 3.82 54.61 6.75
N ASN A 275 4.42 55.24 5.72
CA ASN A 275 5.88 55.31 5.52
C ASN A 275 6.53 53.90 5.67
N ALA A 276 5.90 52.88 5.07
CA ALA A 276 6.37 51.52 5.19
C ALA A 276 7.60 51.26 4.31
N LEU A 277 8.57 50.51 4.86
CA LEU A 277 9.74 50.03 4.11
C LEU A 277 9.47 48.60 3.60
N VAL A 278 9.54 48.42 2.29
CA VAL A 278 9.38 47.11 1.66
C VAL A 278 10.68 46.68 1.00
N GLU A 279 11.21 45.52 1.39
CA GLU A 279 12.39 44.91 0.81
C GLU A 279 11.96 43.64 0.07
N LEU A 280 12.31 43.51 -1.22
CA LEU A 280 11.96 42.39 -2.06
C LEU A 280 13.24 41.75 -2.64
N ASP A 281 13.52 40.50 -2.26
CA ASP A 281 14.55 39.69 -2.90
C ASP A 281 14.01 39.12 -4.24
N ARG A 282 14.91 38.70 -5.11
CA ARG A 282 14.50 38.05 -6.39
C ARG A 282 13.77 36.73 -6.16
N LEU A 283 12.55 36.65 -6.66
CA LEU A 283 11.68 35.47 -6.56
C LEU A 283 11.82 34.56 -7.79
N PRO A 284 11.49 33.26 -7.66
CA PRO A 284 11.58 32.32 -8.75
C PRO A 284 10.43 32.44 -9.75
N VAL A 285 10.65 31.83 -10.91
CA VAL A 285 9.59 31.40 -11.83
C VAL A 285 9.22 29.97 -11.45
N LEU A 286 7.95 29.66 -11.30
CA LEU A 286 7.50 28.32 -10.92
C LEU A 286 6.10 28.01 -11.49
N PRO A 287 5.75 26.71 -11.62
CA PRO A 287 4.43 26.31 -12.11
C PRO A 287 3.34 26.73 -11.11
N ALA A 288 2.49 27.65 -11.50
CA ALA A 288 1.41 28.15 -10.66
C ALA A 288 0.21 28.63 -11.48
N SER A 289 -0.89 28.95 -10.80
CA SER A 289 -2.03 29.65 -11.38
C SER A 289 -1.85 31.15 -11.23
N THR A 290 -1.66 31.86 -12.33
CA THR A 290 -1.52 33.34 -12.36
C THR A 290 -2.66 34.02 -11.61
N VAL A 291 -3.89 33.53 -11.80
CA VAL A 291 -5.11 34.11 -11.17
C VAL A 291 -5.09 34.00 -9.64
N LEU A 292 -4.43 32.98 -9.07
CA LEU A 292 -4.42 32.69 -7.64
C LEU A 292 -3.22 33.29 -6.91
N MET A 293 -2.10 33.48 -7.59
CA MET A 293 -0.88 34.03 -6.95
C MET A 293 -1.06 35.49 -6.53
N GLY A 294 -1.74 36.32 -7.32
CA GLY A 294 -2.05 37.69 -6.95
C GLY A 294 -2.80 37.81 -5.61
N PRO A 295 -3.97 37.17 -5.45
CA PRO A 295 -4.70 37.11 -4.18
C PRO A 295 -3.88 36.57 -3.00
N LEU A 296 -3.02 35.58 -3.20
CA LEU A 296 -2.14 35.02 -2.15
C LEU A 296 -1.20 36.09 -1.59
N PHE A 297 -0.42 36.73 -2.47
CA PHE A 297 0.55 37.74 -2.04
C PHE A 297 -0.12 39.03 -1.53
N SER A 298 -1.20 39.48 -2.20
CA SER A 298 -1.96 40.65 -1.73
C SER A 298 -2.49 40.46 -0.30
N ASN A 299 -3.04 39.28 0.03
CA ASN A 299 -3.49 38.98 1.40
C ASN A 299 -2.33 39.00 2.42
N LEU A 300 -1.20 38.35 2.11
CA LEU A 300 -0.07 38.27 3.03
C LEU A 300 0.58 39.64 3.25
N ILE A 301 0.81 40.43 2.19
CA ILE A 301 1.40 41.77 2.25
C ILE A 301 0.46 42.76 2.96
N SER A 302 -0.85 42.70 2.63
CA SER A 302 -1.86 43.51 3.29
C SER A 302 -1.90 43.25 4.80
N ASN A 303 -1.80 41.97 5.21
CA ASN A 303 -1.72 41.64 6.64
C ASN A 303 -0.47 42.20 7.30
N ALA A 304 0.70 42.08 6.67
CA ALA A 304 1.95 42.66 7.17
C ALA A 304 1.88 44.19 7.39
N LEU A 305 1.28 44.90 6.44
CA LEU A 305 1.07 46.34 6.55
C LEU A 305 0.00 46.70 7.59
N LYS A 306 -1.06 45.90 7.72
CA LYS A 306 -2.21 46.15 8.57
C LYS A 306 -1.88 45.96 10.06
N TYR A 307 -1.21 44.87 10.42
CA TYR A 307 -0.89 44.54 11.81
C TYR A 307 0.39 45.21 12.32
N SER A 308 0.73 46.37 11.78
CA SER A 308 1.85 47.20 12.21
C SER A 308 1.63 47.78 13.59
N LYS A 309 2.71 48.10 14.33
CA LYS A 309 2.69 48.73 15.62
C LYS A 309 2.37 50.22 15.47
N LYS A 310 1.65 50.78 16.43
CA LYS A 310 1.36 52.22 16.46
C LYS A 310 2.65 52.98 16.76
N GLY A 311 2.99 53.98 15.92
CA GLY A 311 4.14 54.85 16.10
C GLY A 311 5.47 54.28 15.55
N GLU A 312 5.46 53.11 14.95
CA GLU A 312 6.61 52.55 14.24
C GLU A 312 6.31 52.43 12.74
N ASN A 313 7.31 52.68 11.90
CA ASN A 313 7.16 52.48 10.47
C ASN A 313 7.13 50.96 10.17
N PRO A 314 6.12 50.47 9.43
CA PRO A 314 6.07 49.06 9.04
C PRO A 314 7.29 48.70 8.18
N ARG A 315 7.86 47.52 8.45
CA ARG A 315 8.89 46.95 7.61
C ARG A 315 8.37 45.60 7.14
N VAL A 316 8.34 45.40 5.83
CA VAL A 316 7.94 44.12 5.19
C VAL A 316 9.11 43.64 4.36
N ARG A 317 9.58 42.45 4.64
CA ARG A 317 10.66 41.82 3.88
C ARG A 317 10.16 40.55 3.24
N ILE A 318 10.29 40.44 1.90
CA ILE A 318 9.94 39.27 1.11
C ILE A 318 11.24 38.66 0.60
N ARG A 319 11.55 37.47 1.07
CA ARG A 319 12.77 36.73 0.66
C ARG A 319 12.46 35.33 0.17
N TYR A 320 13.36 34.81 -0.62
CA TYR A 320 13.26 33.47 -1.22
C TYR A 320 14.44 32.58 -0.83
N GLU A 321 14.15 31.31 -0.63
CA GLU A 321 15.14 30.29 -0.29
C GLU A 321 14.77 28.95 -0.94
N GLU A 322 15.74 28.32 -1.62
CA GLU A 322 15.58 26.96 -2.11
C GLU A 322 15.96 25.95 -1.03
N GLY A 323 15.16 24.91 -0.85
CA GLY A 323 15.52 23.82 0.06
C GLY A 323 14.72 22.55 -0.17
N PRO A 324 15.30 21.38 0.07
CA PRO A 324 14.56 20.13 0.09
C PRO A 324 13.69 20.08 1.34
N ILE A 325 12.39 19.76 1.17
CA ILE A 325 11.54 19.36 2.29
C ILE A 325 11.43 17.83 2.22
N GLN A 326 11.81 17.16 3.32
CA GLN A 326 11.52 15.73 3.48
C GLN A 326 10.01 15.58 3.72
N THR A 327 9.28 15.06 2.76
CA THR A 327 7.90 14.62 2.95
C THR A 327 7.90 13.30 3.68
N MET A 328 7.46 13.28 4.95
CA MET A 328 7.09 12.04 5.65
C MET A 328 5.79 11.51 5.03
N GLY A 329 5.89 10.50 4.17
CA GLY A 329 4.73 9.80 3.58
C GLY A 329 5.15 8.49 2.92
N ASN A 330 4.81 7.38 3.58
CA ASN A 330 4.77 6.01 3.04
C ASN A 330 5.79 5.63 1.92
N GLY A 331 7.06 5.51 2.27
CA GLY A 331 7.94 4.50 1.66
C GLY A 331 8.43 4.73 0.22
N LYS A 332 8.20 5.89 -0.41
CA LYS A 332 8.89 6.31 -1.64
C LYS A 332 9.34 7.75 -1.48
N GLU A 333 10.62 7.95 -1.25
CA GLU A 333 11.31 9.23 -1.31
C GLU A 333 11.27 9.75 -2.77
N SER A 334 10.26 10.53 -3.10
CA SER A 334 10.38 11.45 -4.24
C SER A 334 10.92 12.76 -3.67
N GLU A 335 12.16 13.08 -3.96
CA GLU A 335 12.77 14.38 -3.67
C GLU A 335 12.05 15.47 -4.48
N VAL A 336 10.99 16.01 -3.93
CA VAL A 336 10.34 17.19 -4.50
C VAL A 336 11.07 18.41 -3.95
N ARG A 337 11.62 19.24 -4.82
CA ARG A 337 12.24 20.52 -4.44
C ARG A 337 11.14 21.55 -4.26
N TYR A 338 11.19 22.26 -3.14
CA TYR A 338 10.27 23.35 -2.83
C TYR A 338 11.00 24.69 -2.76
N GLY A 339 10.40 25.72 -3.37
CA GLY A 339 10.78 27.10 -3.15
C GLY A 339 10.05 27.63 -1.92
N ARG A 340 10.76 28.21 -0.97
CA ARG A 340 10.22 28.82 0.23
C ARG A 340 10.26 30.33 0.10
N ILE A 341 9.10 30.97 0.23
CA ILE A 341 8.93 32.42 0.19
C ILE A 341 8.54 32.87 1.61
N TYR A 342 9.33 33.72 2.16
CA TYR A 342 9.15 34.28 3.50
C TYR A 342 8.60 35.69 3.38
N ILE A 343 7.50 35.99 4.04
CA ILE A 343 6.94 37.34 4.19
C ILE A 343 7.07 37.70 5.67
N GLU A 344 8.02 38.57 5.97
CA GLU A 344 8.39 38.97 7.34
C GLU A 344 7.90 40.37 7.61
N ASP A 345 7.31 40.64 8.80
CA ASP A 345 6.91 41.94 9.25
C ASP A 345 7.47 42.23 10.66
N ASN A 346 7.60 43.51 11.00
CA ASN A 346 7.96 43.99 12.34
C ASN A 346 6.73 44.41 13.17
N GLY A 347 5.56 43.87 12.87
CA GLY A 347 4.28 44.23 13.47
C GLY A 347 4.10 43.75 14.91
N ILE A 348 2.81 43.69 15.33
CA ILE A 348 2.45 43.27 16.69
C ILE A 348 2.74 41.79 16.96
N GLY A 349 2.90 40.96 15.91
CA GLY A 349 3.08 39.51 16.02
C GLY A 349 1.89 38.82 16.69
N PHE A 350 2.09 37.53 17.03
CA PHE A 350 1.10 36.72 17.73
C PHE A 350 1.75 35.59 18.53
N ASP A 351 1.02 35.03 19.51
CA ASP A 351 1.51 33.92 20.32
C ASP A 351 1.57 32.65 19.44
N GLN A 352 2.73 31.99 19.40
CA GLN A 352 3.02 30.81 18.55
C GLN A 352 2.02 29.67 18.71
N LYS A 353 1.34 29.52 19.84
CA LYS A 353 0.29 28.51 20.03
C LYS A 353 -0.90 28.65 19.08
N TYR A 354 -1.06 29.85 18.46
CA TYR A 354 -2.13 30.09 17.47
C TYR A 354 -1.69 29.93 16.02
N ALA A 355 -0.44 29.57 15.75
CA ALA A 355 0.13 29.48 14.40
C ALA A 355 -0.64 28.61 13.42
N GLU A 356 -1.27 27.55 13.90
CA GLU A 356 -2.16 26.70 13.07
C GLU A 356 -3.55 27.29 12.94
N GLN A 357 -4.09 27.84 14.02
CA GLN A 357 -5.46 28.34 14.10
C GLN A 357 -5.70 29.65 13.32
N ILE A 358 -4.65 30.44 13.04
CA ILE A 358 -4.79 31.68 12.24
C ILE A 358 -5.21 31.43 10.80
N PHE A 359 -5.07 30.20 10.32
CA PHE A 359 -5.50 29.75 8.99
C PHE A 359 -6.93 29.18 8.97
N ASP A 360 -7.60 29.08 10.14
CA ASP A 360 -9.01 28.66 10.21
C ASP A 360 -9.93 29.79 9.74
N MET A 361 -11.02 29.43 9.08
CA MET A 361 -12.02 30.42 8.62
C MET A 361 -12.64 31.16 9.78
N PHE A 362 -12.86 32.48 9.61
CA PHE A 362 -13.44 33.39 10.60
C PHE A 362 -12.61 33.56 11.90
N ARG A 363 -11.41 32.99 11.95
CA ARG A 363 -10.53 33.10 13.12
C ARG A 363 -9.81 34.45 13.13
N ARG A 364 -9.83 35.11 14.27
CA ARG A 364 -9.14 36.40 14.51
C ARG A 364 -8.55 36.40 15.91
N LEU A 365 -7.33 36.93 16.07
CA LEU A 365 -6.64 37.02 17.35
C LEU A 365 -6.86 38.39 18.04
N HIS A 366 -7.20 39.42 17.26
CA HIS A 366 -7.43 40.78 17.75
C HIS A 366 -8.85 41.25 17.50
N SER A 367 -9.36 42.16 18.35
CA SER A 367 -10.72 42.68 18.29
C SER A 367 -10.94 43.57 17.06
N ASN A 368 -12.19 43.75 16.65
CA ASN A 368 -12.61 44.59 15.52
C ASN A 368 -12.31 46.09 15.72
N ALA A 369 -12.14 46.54 16.97
CA ALA A 369 -11.86 47.92 17.29
C ALA A 369 -10.42 48.34 16.97
N GLU A 370 -9.52 47.36 16.81
CA GLU A 370 -8.09 47.65 16.58
C GLU A 370 -7.66 47.41 15.13
N TYR A 371 -8.15 46.35 14.50
CA TYR A 371 -7.77 45.99 13.13
C TYR A 371 -8.97 45.44 12.34
N GLU A 372 -9.29 46.04 11.18
CA GLU A 372 -10.38 45.62 10.31
C GLU A 372 -10.06 44.30 9.61
N GLY A 373 -11.08 43.47 9.31
CA GLY A 373 -10.94 42.27 8.46
C GLY A 373 -11.99 41.21 8.68
N THR A 374 -12.12 40.31 7.73
CA THR A 374 -13.13 39.25 7.64
C THR A 374 -12.74 37.97 8.37
N GLY A 375 -11.43 37.69 8.52
CA GLY A 375 -10.90 36.44 9.05
C GLY A 375 -10.89 35.30 8.04
N ILE A 376 -11.02 35.60 6.74
CA ILE A 376 -11.02 34.61 5.65
C ILE A 376 -9.69 34.64 4.87
N GLY A 377 -9.00 35.77 4.85
CA GLY A 377 -7.81 35.99 4.00
C GLY A 377 -6.71 34.92 4.19
N LEU A 378 -6.34 34.58 5.44
CA LEU A 378 -5.32 33.54 5.69
C LEU A 378 -5.82 32.12 5.38
N ALA A 379 -7.11 31.82 5.60
CA ALA A 379 -7.72 30.57 5.18
C ALA A 379 -7.69 30.42 3.64
N LEU A 380 -7.91 31.54 2.93
CA LEU A 380 -7.78 31.59 1.48
C LEU A 380 -6.33 31.34 1.02
N CYS A 381 -5.35 31.96 1.69
CA CYS A 381 -3.92 31.69 1.42
C CYS A 381 -3.58 30.21 1.58
N LYS A 382 -4.03 29.58 2.66
CA LYS A 382 -3.83 28.14 2.91
C LYS A 382 -4.44 27.30 1.78
N LYS A 383 -5.69 27.57 1.40
CA LYS A 383 -6.39 26.89 0.32
C LYS A 383 -5.65 27.01 -1.03
N ILE A 384 -5.20 28.21 -1.37
CA ILE A 384 -4.42 28.46 -2.59
C ILE A 384 -3.13 27.65 -2.60
N VAL A 385 -2.39 27.67 -1.50
CA VAL A 385 -1.11 26.97 -1.38
C VAL A 385 -1.31 25.44 -1.44
N GLU A 386 -2.33 24.92 -0.76
CA GLU A 386 -2.69 23.49 -0.81
C GLU A 386 -3.05 23.04 -2.23
N MET A 387 -3.77 23.86 -3.00
CA MET A 387 -4.10 23.57 -4.41
C MET A 387 -2.86 23.52 -5.32
N HIS A 388 -1.80 24.22 -4.93
CA HIS A 388 -0.51 24.17 -5.60
C HIS A 388 0.41 23.07 -5.03
N HIS A 389 -0.16 22.11 -4.28
CA HIS A 389 0.61 21.03 -3.61
C HIS A 389 1.71 21.56 -2.70
N GLY A 390 1.52 22.75 -2.17
CA GLY A 390 2.43 23.44 -1.27
C GLY A 390 1.99 23.42 0.19
N PHE A 391 2.74 24.13 1.03
CA PHE A 391 2.46 24.26 2.45
C PHE A 391 2.62 25.72 2.88
N ILE A 392 1.75 26.20 3.77
CA ILE A 392 1.88 27.50 4.41
C ILE A 392 2.02 27.31 5.92
N SER A 393 2.92 28.06 6.51
CA SER A 393 3.11 28.10 7.97
C SER A 393 3.41 29.52 8.43
N ALA A 394 3.33 29.76 9.75
CA ALA A 394 3.61 31.03 10.31
C ALA A 394 4.40 30.95 11.63
N LEU A 395 5.31 31.87 11.84
CA LEU A 395 6.06 32.07 13.07
C LEU A 395 5.69 33.43 13.64
N GLY A 396 5.11 33.45 14.84
CA GLY A 396 4.71 34.68 15.52
C GLY A 396 5.56 34.90 16.76
N ARG A 397 5.94 36.16 16.98
CA ARG A 397 6.55 36.62 18.23
C ARG A 397 5.81 37.88 18.72
N PRO A 398 5.08 37.78 19.85
CA PRO A 398 4.36 38.93 20.36
C PRO A 398 5.28 40.17 20.55
N GLY A 399 4.91 41.27 19.91
CA GLY A 399 5.69 42.52 19.96
C GLY A 399 6.94 42.58 19.09
N GLU A 400 7.29 41.52 18.35
CA GLU A 400 8.46 41.52 17.45
C GLU A 400 8.08 41.38 15.96
N GLY A 401 6.85 40.89 15.67
CA GLY A 401 6.35 40.70 14.32
C GLY A 401 5.99 39.27 14.00
N ALA A 402 5.73 38.98 12.73
CA ALA A 402 5.39 37.66 12.22
C ALA A 402 6.17 37.34 10.94
N ILE A 403 6.31 36.03 10.68
CA ILE A 403 6.90 35.47 9.44
C ILE A 403 5.90 34.47 8.88
N PHE A 404 5.38 34.73 7.70
CA PHE A 404 4.60 33.77 6.93
C PHE A 404 5.51 33.03 5.92
N ILE A 405 5.45 31.71 5.87
CA ILE A 405 6.31 30.90 5.04
C ILE A 405 5.41 30.14 4.06
N VAL A 406 5.51 30.47 2.78
CA VAL A 406 4.83 29.79 1.67
C VAL A 406 5.83 28.87 0.98
N SER A 407 5.56 27.59 0.96
CA SER A 407 6.37 26.57 0.30
C SER A 407 5.64 26.04 -0.92
N LEU A 408 6.17 26.28 -2.11
CA LEU A 408 5.57 25.82 -3.38
C LEU A 408 6.55 24.87 -4.11
N PRO A 409 6.05 23.82 -4.80
CA PRO A 409 6.90 22.93 -5.57
C PRO A 409 7.51 23.66 -6.78
N LEU A 410 8.80 23.45 -7.02
CA LEU A 410 9.51 24.01 -8.17
C LEU A 410 9.24 23.26 -9.49
N SER A 411 8.55 22.11 -9.41
CA SER A 411 8.12 21.33 -10.57
C SER A 411 6.80 20.63 -10.27
N ILE A 412 5.96 20.47 -11.27
CA ILE A 412 4.67 19.76 -11.12
C ILE A 412 4.95 18.27 -10.85
N PRO A 413 4.36 17.66 -9.81
CA PRO A 413 4.49 16.21 -9.59
C PRO A 413 3.96 15.42 -10.78
N GLN A 414 4.76 14.46 -11.29
CA GLN A 414 4.47 13.67 -12.52
C GLN A 414 3.12 12.91 -12.53
N LYS A 415 2.38 12.87 -11.43
CA LYS A 415 1.09 12.15 -11.37
C LYS A 415 -0.05 12.78 -12.19
N GLU A 416 0.01 14.05 -12.53
CA GLU A 416 -1.04 14.71 -13.32
C GLU A 416 -0.80 14.71 -14.84
N LEU A 417 0.41 14.37 -15.30
CA LEU A 417 0.73 14.26 -16.72
C LEU A 417 0.21 12.99 -17.41
N ILE A 418 -0.13 11.94 -16.64
CA ILE A 418 -0.60 10.65 -17.16
C ILE A 418 -2.06 10.72 -17.63
N GLY A 419 -2.86 11.64 -17.11
CA GLY A 419 -4.27 11.82 -17.51
C GLY A 419 -4.49 12.52 -18.87
N LYS A 420 -3.46 13.14 -19.45
CA LYS A 420 -3.60 13.87 -20.74
C LYS A 420 -3.19 13.06 -21.98
N ASN A 421 -2.47 11.94 -21.82
CA ASN A 421 -2.03 11.13 -22.97
C ASN A 421 -3.03 10.05 -23.41
N ASP A 422 -4.03 9.70 -22.58
CA ASP A 422 -5.03 8.69 -22.94
C ASP A 422 -6.22 9.27 -23.73
N GLU A 423 -6.44 10.59 -23.72
CA GLU A 423 -7.51 11.21 -24.54
C GLU A 423 -7.10 11.50 -25.99
N ILE A 424 -5.80 11.50 -26.32
CA ILE A 424 -5.31 11.80 -27.69
C ILE A 424 -5.10 10.53 -28.53
N SER A 425 -4.98 9.35 -27.92
CA SER A 425 -4.78 8.08 -28.64
C SER A 425 -6.10 7.37 -29.06
N GLY A 426 -7.26 7.90 -28.68
CA GLY A 426 -8.59 7.32 -28.98
C GLY A 426 -9.26 7.79 -30.29
N GLN A 427 -8.66 8.71 -31.05
CA GLN A 427 -9.32 9.27 -32.24
C GLN A 427 -8.69 8.97 -33.60
N THR A 428 -7.75 8.06 -33.71
CA THR A 428 -7.18 7.67 -35.02
C THR A 428 -7.20 6.16 -35.22
N THR A 429 -8.38 5.56 -35.34
CA THR A 429 -8.60 4.33 -36.11
C THR A 429 -10.09 4.16 -36.37
N ASN A 430 -10.61 4.86 -37.36
CA ASN A 430 -11.76 4.45 -38.19
C ASN A 430 -11.70 5.23 -39.47
N ASN A 431 -11.08 4.65 -40.47
CA ASN A 431 -11.40 4.75 -41.89
C ASN A 431 -10.88 3.48 -42.58
#